data_26c0291e26667bddc96e2744d645c020
#
_entry.id   26c0291e26667bddc96e2744d645c020
#
_cell.length_a   1.000
_cell.length_b   1.000
_cell.length_c   1.000
_cell.angle_alpha   90.00
_cell.angle_beta   90.00
_cell.angle_gamma   90.00
#
_symmetry.space_group_name_H-M   'P 1'
#
loop_
_entity.id
_entity.type
_entity.pdbx_description
1 polymer ?
#
loop_
_entity_poly.entity_id
_entity_poly.type
_entity_poly.pdbx_seq_one_letter_code
_entity_poly.pdbx_strand_id
1 'polypeptide(L)'
;MDAEVGALNVGEMEVEVVRSSRRRKTVQAWEVGGVLRVAIPARMSRAEEQHWVGEMVRRFERRRSSDHIDLRARVAALARRYELPHPLSVEWSDRQRSLWGSCTPALRSIRLSSRLAREPGWVLDYVIVHELAHLAEPAHGPEFWALVNRYPRTERARGWLMAKGLEDGD
;
A
#
# COMPACT_ATOMS: atom_id res chain seq x y z
N MET A 1 -16.14 34.38 -2.25
CA MET A 1 -15.09 34.58 -1.24
C MET A 1 -14.04 33.51 -1.47
N ASP A 2 -12.91 33.98 -1.89
CA ASP A 2 -11.89 33.31 -2.69
C ASP A 2 -11.15 32.26 -1.86
N ALA A 3 -11.13 31.03 -2.38
CA ALA A 3 -10.19 30.02 -1.94
C ALA A 3 -8.83 30.44 -2.51
N GLU A 4 -7.87 30.73 -1.65
CA GLU A 4 -6.50 30.98 -2.07
C GLU A 4 -5.95 29.67 -2.65
N VAL A 5 -5.63 29.70 -3.94
CA VAL A 5 -5.17 28.55 -4.72
C VAL A 5 -3.68 28.73 -4.95
N GLY A 6 -2.87 27.84 -4.38
CA GLY A 6 -1.43 27.78 -4.62
C GLY A 6 -1.10 26.55 -5.47
N ALA A 7 -0.41 26.71 -6.57
CA ALA A 7 0.12 25.61 -7.37
C ALA A 7 1.52 25.22 -6.89
N LEU A 8 1.76 23.93 -6.66
CA LEU A 8 3.03 23.36 -6.27
C LEU A 8 3.33 22.14 -7.14
N ASN A 9 4.58 21.97 -7.56
CA ASN A 9 5.02 20.73 -8.18
C ASN A 9 5.66 19.84 -7.11
N VAL A 10 5.12 18.64 -6.90
CA VAL A 10 5.66 17.63 -5.98
C VAL A 10 6.01 16.39 -6.80
N GLY A 11 7.29 16.22 -7.13
CA GLY A 11 7.73 15.20 -8.09
C GLY A 11 7.23 15.51 -9.50
N GLU A 12 6.66 14.52 -10.16
CA GLU A 12 6.07 14.65 -11.51
C GLU A 12 4.59 15.09 -11.49
N MET A 13 4.04 15.35 -10.31
CA MET A 13 2.61 15.66 -10.14
C MET A 13 2.39 17.15 -9.89
N GLU A 14 1.51 17.72 -10.68
CA GLU A 14 1.00 19.08 -10.44
C GLU A 14 -0.03 19.04 -9.31
N VAL A 15 0.19 19.82 -8.26
CA VAL A 15 -0.63 19.86 -7.06
C VAL A 15 -1.18 21.26 -6.85
N GLU A 16 -2.49 21.35 -6.73
CA GLU A 16 -3.21 22.58 -6.42
C GLU A 16 -3.70 22.54 -4.96
N VAL A 17 -3.22 23.47 -4.14
CA VAL A 17 -3.62 23.56 -2.73
C VAL A 17 -4.77 24.57 -2.58
N VAL A 18 -5.90 24.11 -2.06
CA VAL A 18 -7.12 24.91 -1.87
C VAL A 18 -7.32 25.13 -0.37
N ARG A 19 -7.16 26.39 0.09
CA ARG A 19 -7.41 26.77 1.49
C ARG A 19 -8.89 27.05 1.70
N SER A 20 -9.53 26.34 2.64
CA SER A 20 -10.97 26.44 2.91
C SER A 20 -11.26 26.93 4.33
N SER A 21 -11.96 28.04 4.46
CA SER A 21 -12.41 28.58 5.74
C SER A 21 -13.49 27.72 6.42
N ARG A 22 -14.21 26.91 5.63
CA ARG A 22 -15.25 25.98 6.14
C ARG A 22 -14.63 24.72 6.77
N ARG A 23 -13.39 24.37 6.44
CA ARG A 23 -12.70 23.20 7.01
C ARG A 23 -11.95 23.59 8.28
N ARG A 24 -12.13 22.79 9.34
CA ARG A 24 -11.43 23.02 10.62
C ARG A 24 -10.27 22.07 10.85
N LYS A 25 -10.41 20.78 10.47
CA LYS A 25 -9.41 19.72 10.76
C LYS A 25 -9.21 18.71 9.62
N THR A 26 -10.04 18.72 8.60
CA THR A 26 -10.01 17.70 7.55
C THR A 26 -9.18 18.13 6.36
N VAL A 27 -8.33 17.21 5.87
CA VAL A 27 -7.63 17.32 4.60
C VAL A 27 -8.26 16.33 3.62
N GLN A 28 -8.51 16.76 2.40
CA GLN A 28 -9.01 15.90 1.32
C GLN A 28 -8.23 16.17 0.05
N ALA A 29 -8.06 15.11 -0.76
CA ALA A 29 -7.45 15.22 -2.06
C ALA A 29 -8.31 14.50 -3.11
N TRP A 30 -8.37 15.07 -4.31
CA TRP A 30 -9.02 14.48 -5.48
C TRP A 30 -8.34 14.96 -6.75
N GLU A 31 -8.44 14.20 -7.83
CA GLU A 31 -7.86 14.55 -9.12
C GLU A 31 -8.90 15.22 -10.02
N VAL A 32 -8.47 16.26 -10.72
CA VAL A 32 -9.26 16.92 -11.78
C VAL A 32 -8.32 17.27 -12.93
N GLY A 33 -8.55 16.69 -14.10
CA GLY A 33 -7.79 17.02 -15.30
C GLY A 33 -6.28 16.75 -15.20
N GLY A 34 -5.86 15.75 -14.43
CA GLY A 34 -4.45 15.41 -14.22
C GLY A 34 -3.77 16.18 -13.08
N VAL A 35 -4.46 17.14 -12.46
CA VAL A 35 -3.98 17.94 -11.33
C VAL A 35 -4.54 17.38 -10.03
N LEU A 36 -3.69 17.14 -9.03
CA LEU A 36 -4.11 16.72 -7.69
C LEU A 36 -4.52 17.95 -6.87
N ARG A 37 -5.81 18.10 -6.58
CA ARG A 37 -6.31 19.15 -5.70
C ARG A 37 -6.32 18.69 -4.25
N VAL A 38 -5.67 19.45 -3.38
CA VAL A 38 -5.60 19.16 -1.93
C VAL A 38 -6.26 20.28 -1.16
N ALA A 39 -7.43 20.00 -0.58
CA ALA A 39 -8.15 20.97 0.26
C ALA A 39 -7.71 20.84 1.72
N ILE A 40 -7.26 21.96 2.29
CA ILE A 40 -6.77 22.09 3.66
C ILE A 40 -7.55 23.18 4.42
N PRO A 41 -7.54 23.16 5.78
CA PRO A 41 -8.02 24.30 6.58
C PRO A 41 -7.26 25.60 6.27
N ALA A 42 -7.97 26.73 6.15
CA ALA A 42 -7.35 28.02 5.86
C ALA A 42 -6.31 28.45 6.90
N ARG A 43 -6.47 28.01 8.17
CA ARG A 43 -5.58 28.36 9.29
C ARG A 43 -4.39 27.44 9.45
N MET A 44 -4.22 26.45 8.55
CA MET A 44 -3.12 25.49 8.61
C MET A 44 -1.77 26.21 8.39
N SER A 45 -0.79 25.92 9.22
CA SER A 45 0.56 26.48 9.08
C SER A 45 1.24 25.91 7.80
N ARG A 46 2.27 26.60 7.31
CA ARG A 46 3.03 26.14 6.14
C ARG A 46 3.70 24.78 6.38
N ALA A 47 4.18 24.52 7.59
CA ALA A 47 4.81 23.24 7.92
C ALA A 47 3.80 22.08 7.90
N GLU A 48 2.60 22.30 8.47
CA GLU A 48 1.50 21.33 8.41
C GLU A 48 0.99 21.13 6.98
N GLU A 49 0.88 22.20 6.20
CA GLU A 49 0.52 22.14 4.79
C GLU A 49 1.48 21.27 4.00
N GLN A 50 2.79 21.52 4.10
CA GLN A 50 3.83 20.72 3.44
C GLN A 50 3.75 19.23 3.83
N HIS A 51 3.57 18.95 5.13
CA HIS A 51 3.41 17.61 5.64
C HIS A 51 2.19 16.91 5.02
N TRP A 52 1.01 17.55 5.09
CA TRP A 52 -0.24 16.95 4.62
C TRP A 52 -0.33 16.86 3.10
N VAL A 53 0.16 17.86 2.37
CA VAL A 53 0.25 17.79 0.90
C VAL A 53 1.14 16.62 0.50
N GLY A 54 2.33 16.48 1.10
CA GLY A 54 3.22 15.35 0.85
C GLY A 54 2.56 13.99 1.15
N GLU A 55 1.80 13.87 2.25
CA GLU A 55 1.06 12.65 2.57
C GLU A 55 -0.03 12.33 1.53
N MET A 56 -0.78 13.35 1.09
CA MET A 56 -1.83 13.16 0.07
C MET A 56 -1.25 12.76 -1.29
N VAL A 57 -0.15 13.40 -1.71
CA VAL A 57 0.57 13.01 -2.93
C VAL A 57 1.03 11.56 -2.85
N ARG A 58 1.76 11.19 -1.80
CA ARG A 58 2.22 9.80 -1.61
C ARG A 58 1.08 8.78 -1.62
N ARG A 59 -0.06 9.11 -0.98
CA ARG A 59 -1.25 8.25 -0.97
C ARG A 59 -1.86 8.11 -2.35
N PHE A 60 -1.97 9.21 -3.08
CA PHE A 60 -2.52 9.22 -4.43
C PHE A 60 -1.66 8.41 -5.41
N GLU A 61 -0.35 8.62 -5.37
CA GLU A 61 0.60 7.86 -6.18
C GLU A 61 0.60 6.36 -5.87
N ARG A 62 0.50 5.97 -4.57
CA ARG A 62 0.35 4.55 -4.19
C ARG A 62 -0.90 3.94 -4.79
N ARG A 63 -2.03 4.64 -4.70
CA ARG A 63 -3.30 4.19 -5.29
C ARG A 63 -3.18 4.02 -6.79
N ARG A 64 -2.65 5.01 -7.48
CA ARG A 64 -2.42 4.94 -8.93
C ARG A 64 -1.51 3.76 -9.31
N SER A 65 -0.45 3.50 -8.55
CA SER A 65 0.43 2.35 -8.79
C SER A 65 -0.29 1.02 -8.55
N SER A 66 -1.15 0.92 -7.52
CA SER A 66 -1.89 -0.30 -7.22
C SER A 66 -3.02 -0.60 -8.22
N ASP A 67 -3.62 0.44 -8.82
CA ASP A 67 -4.72 0.29 -9.78
C ASP A 67 -4.28 -0.38 -11.10
N HIS A 68 -2.97 -0.37 -11.41
CA HIS A 68 -2.39 -1.06 -12.57
C HIS A 68 -2.10 -2.55 -12.33
N ILE A 69 -2.26 -3.05 -11.10
CA ILE A 69 -1.97 -4.44 -10.74
C ILE A 69 -3.28 -5.18 -10.52
N ASP A 70 -3.57 -6.16 -11.38
CA ASP A 70 -4.65 -7.12 -11.10
C ASP A 70 -4.22 -8.08 -9.97
N LEU A 71 -4.47 -7.61 -8.74
CA LEU A 71 -4.07 -8.31 -7.53
C LEU A 71 -4.75 -9.67 -7.40
N ARG A 72 -6.02 -9.78 -7.81
CA ARG A 72 -6.77 -11.03 -7.72
C ARG A 72 -6.22 -12.09 -8.66
N ALA A 73 -5.98 -11.73 -9.92
CA ALA A 73 -5.39 -12.64 -10.89
C ALA A 73 -3.99 -13.09 -10.46
N ARG A 74 -3.18 -12.15 -9.94
CA ARG A 74 -1.82 -12.44 -9.46
C ARG A 74 -1.81 -13.42 -8.29
N VAL A 75 -2.63 -13.17 -7.27
CA VAL A 75 -2.80 -14.06 -6.11
C VAL A 75 -3.26 -15.44 -6.53
N ALA A 76 -4.27 -15.54 -7.40
CA ALA A 76 -4.77 -16.81 -7.91
C ALA A 76 -3.70 -17.60 -8.69
N ALA A 77 -2.88 -16.90 -9.47
CA ALA A 77 -1.77 -17.53 -10.21
C ALA A 77 -0.70 -18.10 -9.28
N LEU A 78 -0.30 -17.34 -8.24
CA LEU A 78 0.70 -17.75 -7.26
C LEU A 78 0.18 -18.89 -6.37
N ALA A 79 -1.08 -18.83 -5.92
CA ALA A 79 -1.71 -19.91 -5.15
C ALA A 79 -1.67 -21.24 -5.92
N ARG A 80 -2.06 -21.22 -7.19
CA ARG A 80 -1.97 -22.41 -8.06
C ARG A 80 -0.53 -22.87 -8.27
N ARG A 81 0.38 -21.94 -8.56
CA ARG A 81 1.78 -22.27 -8.90
C ARG A 81 2.51 -22.93 -7.75
N TYR A 82 2.24 -22.49 -6.52
CA TYR A 82 2.92 -22.96 -5.32
C TYR A 82 2.07 -23.90 -4.46
N GLU A 83 0.91 -24.35 -4.99
CA GLU A 83 -0.01 -25.28 -4.32
C GLU A 83 -0.41 -24.78 -2.92
N LEU A 84 -0.78 -23.50 -2.85
CA LEU A 84 -1.23 -22.85 -1.63
C LEU A 84 -2.75 -22.64 -1.62
N PRO A 85 -3.38 -22.51 -0.44
CA PRO A 85 -4.81 -22.24 -0.35
C PRO A 85 -5.20 -20.94 -1.04
N HIS A 86 -6.41 -20.90 -1.65
CA HIS A 86 -6.95 -19.70 -2.23
C HIS A 86 -7.69 -18.86 -1.19
N PRO A 87 -7.43 -17.54 -1.09
CA PRO A 87 -8.22 -16.67 -0.23
C PRO A 87 -9.61 -16.41 -0.84
N LEU A 88 -10.58 -16.04 0.02
CA LEU A 88 -11.90 -15.56 -0.42
C LEU A 88 -11.83 -14.09 -0.87
N SER A 89 -10.94 -13.32 -0.25
CA SER A 89 -10.74 -11.92 -0.62
C SER A 89 -9.27 -11.52 -0.52
N VAL A 90 -8.87 -10.62 -1.41
CA VAL A 90 -7.58 -9.95 -1.36
C VAL A 90 -7.79 -8.48 -1.72
N GLU A 91 -7.19 -7.60 -0.94
CA GLU A 91 -7.32 -6.15 -1.15
C GLU A 91 -6.03 -5.39 -0.81
N TRP A 92 -5.86 -4.23 -1.45
CA TRP A 92 -4.85 -3.26 -1.06
C TRP A 92 -5.28 -2.50 0.20
N SER A 93 -4.32 -2.17 1.07
CA SER A 93 -4.55 -1.42 2.29
C SER A 93 -3.55 -0.29 2.45
N ASP A 94 -4.06 0.95 2.50
CA ASP A 94 -3.27 2.14 2.85
C ASP A 94 -3.04 2.27 4.36
N ARG A 95 -3.72 1.46 5.16
CA ARG A 95 -3.65 1.53 6.63
C ARG A 95 -2.48 0.75 7.21
N GLN A 96 -1.93 -0.19 6.47
CA GLN A 96 -0.77 -0.99 6.88
C GLN A 96 0.51 -0.16 6.77
N ARG A 97 0.92 0.46 7.87
CA ARG A 97 2.12 1.31 7.93
C ARG A 97 3.35 0.56 8.42
N SER A 98 3.18 -0.40 9.30
CA SER A 98 4.23 -1.24 9.91
C SER A 98 4.37 -2.62 9.26
N LEU A 99 3.32 -3.12 8.60
CA LEU A 99 3.31 -4.42 7.95
C LEU A 99 3.28 -4.30 6.43
N TRP A 100 3.79 -5.30 5.74
CA TRP A 100 3.70 -5.42 4.29
C TRP A 100 2.45 -6.18 3.84
N GLY A 101 1.98 -7.12 4.66
CA GLY A 101 0.76 -7.89 4.45
C GLY A 101 0.10 -8.26 5.77
N SER A 102 -1.08 -8.84 5.70
CA SER A 102 -1.73 -9.52 6.81
C SER A 102 -2.76 -10.52 6.30
N CYS A 103 -2.81 -11.67 6.93
CA CYS A 103 -3.81 -12.70 6.69
C CYS A 103 -4.77 -12.81 7.88
N THR A 104 -6.05 -13.01 7.60
CA THR A 104 -7.04 -13.42 8.59
C THR A 104 -7.56 -14.80 8.19
N PRO A 105 -6.98 -15.91 8.70
CA PRO A 105 -7.29 -17.27 8.26
C PRO A 105 -8.77 -17.61 8.39
N ALA A 106 -9.41 -17.23 9.51
CA ALA A 106 -10.83 -17.49 9.78
C ALA A 106 -11.76 -16.88 8.70
N LEU A 107 -11.39 -15.75 8.11
CA LEU A 107 -12.13 -15.08 7.04
C LEU A 107 -11.57 -15.41 5.65
N ARG A 108 -10.46 -16.14 5.58
CA ARG A 108 -9.70 -16.39 4.35
C ARG A 108 -9.45 -15.10 3.58
N SER A 109 -9.12 -14.02 4.29
CA SER A 109 -8.89 -12.69 3.73
C SER A 109 -7.45 -12.27 3.87
N ILE A 110 -6.92 -11.65 2.81
CA ILE A 110 -5.55 -11.12 2.75
C ILE A 110 -5.62 -9.62 2.47
N ARG A 111 -4.83 -8.85 3.20
CA ARG A 111 -4.60 -7.42 2.94
C ARG A 111 -3.13 -7.19 2.68
N LEU A 112 -2.83 -6.46 1.62
CA LEU A 112 -1.47 -6.12 1.23
C LEU A 112 -1.28 -4.61 1.29
N SER A 113 -0.16 -4.15 1.84
CA SER A 113 0.16 -2.73 1.84
C SER A 113 0.26 -2.19 0.41
N SER A 114 -0.45 -1.09 0.12
CA SER A 114 -0.36 -0.43 -1.19
C SER A 114 1.05 0.08 -1.54
N ARG A 115 1.97 0.14 -0.55
CA ARG A 115 3.38 0.43 -0.78
C ARG A 115 4.07 -0.62 -1.63
N LEU A 116 3.62 -1.89 -1.56
CA LEU A 116 4.15 -3.00 -2.37
C LEU A 116 3.95 -2.78 -3.87
N ALA A 117 2.98 -1.97 -4.28
CA ALA A 117 2.76 -1.66 -5.69
C ALA A 117 3.93 -0.91 -6.35
N ARG A 118 4.82 -0.32 -5.54
CA ARG A 118 6.02 0.38 -5.99
C ARG A 118 7.30 -0.46 -5.82
N GLU A 119 7.20 -1.57 -5.15
CA GLU A 119 8.32 -2.49 -4.98
C GLU A 119 8.47 -3.39 -6.21
N PRO A 120 9.66 -3.99 -6.42
CA PRO A 120 9.83 -4.94 -7.50
C PRO A 120 8.79 -6.07 -7.44
N GLY A 121 8.26 -6.49 -8.59
CA GLY A 121 7.18 -7.49 -8.64
C GLY A 121 7.50 -8.80 -7.91
N TRP A 122 8.77 -9.19 -7.84
CA TRP A 122 9.20 -10.37 -7.10
C TRP A 122 9.13 -10.20 -5.57
N VAL A 123 9.14 -8.96 -5.05
CA VAL A 123 8.91 -8.66 -3.63
C VAL A 123 7.42 -8.80 -3.32
N LEU A 124 6.56 -8.23 -4.17
CA LEU A 124 5.11 -8.40 -4.05
C LEU A 124 4.71 -9.88 -4.09
N ASP A 125 5.31 -10.67 -5.02
CA ASP A 125 5.05 -12.10 -5.12
C ASP A 125 5.41 -12.85 -3.83
N TYR A 126 6.54 -12.50 -3.23
CA TYR A 126 6.95 -13.06 -1.95
C TYR A 126 5.93 -12.79 -0.85
N VAL A 127 5.52 -11.53 -0.67
CA VAL A 127 4.54 -11.17 0.36
C VAL A 127 3.20 -11.87 0.12
N ILE A 128 2.76 -11.99 -1.14
CA ILE A 128 1.56 -12.75 -1.48
C ILE A 128 1.71 -14.22 -1.05
N VAL A 129 2.83 -14.88 -1.36
CA VAL A 129 3.08 -16.28 -1.00
C VAL A 129 3.13 -16.46 0.52
N HIS A 130 3.74 -15.50 1.23
CA HIS A 130 3.77 -15.46 2.71
C HIS A 130 2.35 -15.42 3.30
N GLU A 131 1.51 -14.51 2.83
CA GLU A 131 0.13 -14.39 3.31
C GLU A 131 -0.75 -15.60 2.90
N LEU A 132 -0.49 -16.19 1.74
CA LEU A 132 -1.15 -17.43 1.33
C LEU A 132 -0.76 -18.62 2.23
N ALA A 133 0.49 -18.70 2.66
CA ALA A 133 0.96 -19.73 3.57
C ALA A 133 0.24 -19.67 4.93
N HIS A 134 -0.08 -18.47 5.41
CA HIS A 134 -0.87 -18.27 6.64
C HIS A 134 -2.30 -18.80 6.58
N LEU A 135 -2.85 -19.03 5.39
CA LEU A 135 -4.15 -19.69 5.25
C LEU A 135 -4.09 -21.19 5.62
N ALA A 136 -2.91 -21.81 5.55
CA ALA A 136 -2.67 -23.18 5.93
C ALA A 136 -2.03 -23.28 7.31
N GLU A 137 -1.00 -22.46 7.55
CA GLU A 137 -0.17 -22.49 8.75
C GLU A 137 -0.13 -21.10 9.40
N PRO A 138 -0.94 -20.83 10.42
CA PRO A 138 -1.00 -19.51 11.06
C PRO A 138 0.29 -19.07 11.77
N ALA A 139 1.10 -20.02 12.26
CA ALA A 139 2.33 -19.75 13.00
C ALA A 139 3.56 -19.91 12.09
N HIS A 140 4.58 -19.06 12.30
CA HIS A 140 5.84 -19.09 11.56
C HIS A 140 6.77 -20.27 11.94
N GLY A 141 6.20 -21.49 11.99
CA GLY A 141 6.92 -22.73 12.25
C GLY A 141 7.63 -23.31 11.01
N PRO A 142 8.26 -24.49 11.15
CA PRO A 142 8.92 -25.17 10.03
C PRO A 142 7.98 -25.45 8.85
N GLU A 143 6.74 -25.83 9.12
CA GLU A 143 5.69 -26.12 8.12
C GLU A 143 5.35 -24.87 7.31
N PHE A 144 5.21 -23.72 7.99
CA PHE A 144 4.99 -22.43 7.35
C PHE A 144 6.14 -22.09 6.40
N TRP A 145 7.38 -22.17 6.90
CA TRP A 145 8.55 -21.85 6.07
C TRP A 145 8.77 -22.83 4.93
N ALA A 146 8.37 -24.10 5.09
CA ALA A 146 8.36 -25.06 3.99
C ALA A 146 7.41 -24.62 2.85
N LEU A 147 6.26 -24.02 3.19
CA LEU A 147 5.32 -23.46 2.21
C LEU A 147 5.90 -22.21 1.53
N VAL A 148 6.38 -21.25 2.32
CA VAL A 148 6.93 -19.98 1.80
C VAL A 148 8.15 -20.22 0.92
N ASN A 149 9.01 -21.16 1.27
CA ASN A 149 10.23 -21.49 0.53
C ASN A 149 9.98 -22.20 -0.81
N ARG A 150 8.74 -22.55 -1.14
CA ARG A 150 8.37 -22.93 -2.52
C ARG A 150 8.59 -21.77 -3.49
N TYR A 151 8.56 -20.53 -3.00
CA TYR A 151 8.92 -19.35 -3.78
C TYR A 151 10.44 -19.20 -3.87
N PRO A 152 11.05 -19.24 -5.07
CA PRO A 152 12.51 -19.39 -5.21
C PRO A 152 13.30 -18.12 -4.86
N ARG A 153 12.63 -16.98 -4.62
CA ARG A 153 13.27 -15.71 -4.26
C ARG A 153 12.98 -15.27 -2.83
N THR A 154 12.55 -16.19 -1.96
CA THR A 154 12.20 -15.92 -0.57
C THR A 154 13.29 -15.15 0.16
N GLU A 155 14.51 -15.67 0.23
CA GLU A 155 15.60 -15.00 0.96
C GLU A 155 15.98 -13.63 0.39
N ARG A 156 15.94 -13.50 -0.93
CA ARG A 156 16.21 -12.21 -1.59
C ARG A 156 15.13 -11.18 -1.23
N ALA A 157 13.86 -11.59 -1.21
CA ALA A 157 12.75 -10.71 -0.90
C ALA A 157 12.76 -10.28 0.57
N ARG A 158 13.05 -11.22 1.48
CA ARG A 158 13.24 -10.93 2.90
C ARG A 158 14.34 -9.90 3.12
N GLY A 159 15.51 -10.11 2.55
CA GLY A 159 16.61 -9.15 2.63
C GLY A 159 16.24 -7.76 2.08
N TRP A 160 15.47 -7.69 1.00
CA TRP A 160 14.97 -6.43 0.45
C TRP A 160 14.04 -5.71 1.43
N LEU A 161 13.07 -6.42 2.03
CA LEU A 161 12.09 -5.84 2.96
C LEU A 161 12.75 -5.39 4.27
N MET A 162 13.68 -6.18 4.81
CA MET A 162 14.49 -5.80 5.98
C MET A 162 15.27 -4.51 5.73
N ALA A 163 15.88 -4.34 4.57
CA ALA A 163 16.60 -3.12 4.20
C ALA A 163 15.68 -1.89 4.09
N LYS A 164 14.36 -2.09 3.89
CA LYS A 164 13.35 -1.03 3.88
C LYS A 164 12.81 -0.68 5.28
N GLY A 165 13.32 -1.34 6.33
CA GLY A 165 13.01 -1.02 7.73
C GLY A 165 11.64 -1.47 8.21
N LEU A 166 11.06 -2.48 7.57
CA LEU A 166 9.80 -3.12 8.00
C LEU A 166 10.05 -4.62 8.03
N GLU A 167 9.86 -5.20 9.19
CA GLU A 167 9.88 -6.65 9.37
C GLU A 167 8.62 -7.27 8.75
N ASP A 168 8.74 -8.52 8.30
CA ASP A 168 7.57 -9.35 8.02
C ASP A 168 6.82 -9.47 9.34
N GLY A 169 5.53 -9.08 9.34
CA GLY A 169 4.75 -9.06 10.56
C GLY A 169 4.74 -10.44 11.23
N ASP A 170 5.21 -10.47 12.46
CA ASP A 170 4.98 -11.56 13.39
C ASP A 170 3.54 -11.52 13.90
#